data_3633b7f2d3c1e7a636bc91b65b60bb12
#
_entry.id   3633b7f2d3c1e7a636bc91b65b60bb12
#
_cell.length_a   1.000
_cell.length_b   1.000
_cell.length_c   1.000
_cell.angle_alpha   90.00
_cell.angle_beta   90.00
_cell.angle_gamma   90.00
#
_symmetry.space_group_name_H-M   'P 1'
#
loop_
_entity.id
_entity.type
_entity.pdbx_description
1 polymer ?
#
loop_
_entity_poly.entity_id
_entity_poly.type
_entity_poly.pdbx_seq_one_letter_code
_entity_poly.pdbx_strand_id
1 'polypeptide(L)'
;MGKSEFELSVDRFLRLIAKDSPKTLFNPWKDVNAQFDMKSAPSIRKSNLRQYLFAHENARAILVGEAAGWAGCRFTGIPFTGENLITGDEKLEWASGRPMKRSSLAEKPYKERSATIVWGEIAG
;
A
#
# COMPACT_ATOMS: atom_id res chain seq x y z
N MET A 1 -8.86 -25.85 1.59
CA MET A 1 -9.78 -25.06 2.41
C MET A 1 -10.04 -23.70 1.78
N GLY A 2 -11.25 -23.23 1.86
CA GLY A 2 -11.61 -21.94 1.26
C GLY A 2 -11.12 -20.75 2.04
N LYS A 3 -11.19 -19.57 1.40
CA LYS A 3 -10.87 -18.30 2.05
C LYS A 3 -11.93 -17.95 3.09
N SER A 4 -11.53 -17.23 4.14
CA SER A 4 -12.47 -16.69 5.13
C SER A 4 -13.31 -15.58 4.51
N GLU A 5 -14.40 -15.20 5.18
CA GLU A 5 -15.22 -14.07 4.74
C GLU A 5 -14.42 -12.79 4.67
N PHE A 6 -13.51 -12.59 5.63
CA PHE A 6 -12.64 -11.41 5.62
C PHE A 6 -11.74 -11.39 4.38
N GLU A 7 -11.10 -12.52 4.07
CA GLU A 7 -10.23 -12.62 2.89
C GLU A 7 -11.02 -12.37 1.59
N LEU A 8 -12.23 -12.90 1.49
CA LEU A 8 -13.09 -12.67 0.34
C LEU A 8 -13.48 -11.20 0.23
N SER A 9 -13.75 -10.54 1.35
CA SER A 9 -14.07 -9.11 1.39
C SER A 9 -12.87 -8.27 0.94
N VAL A 10 -11.67 -8.63 1.39
CA VAL A 10 -10.44 -7.95 0.96
C VAL A 10 -10.24 -8.09 -0.55
N ASP A 11 -10.39 -9.30 -1.09
CA ASP A 11 -10.23 -9.54 -2.52
C ASP A 11 -11.26 -8.75 -3.34
N ARG A 12 -12.50 -8.65 -2.86
CA ARG A 12 -13.55 -7.85 -3.50
C ARG A 12 -13.18 -6.37 -3.47
N PHE A 13 -12.71 -5.88 -2.33
CA PHE A 13 -12.29 -4.48 -2.19
C PHE A 13 -11.15 -4.14 -3.16
N LEU A 14 -10.15 -5.00 -3.26
CA LEU A 14 -9.03 -4.80 -4.18
C LEU A 14 -9.49 -4.73 -5.64
N ARG A 15 -10.45 -5.55 -6.02
CA ARG A 15 -11.03 -5.50 -7.37
C ARG A 15 -11.76 -4.18 -7.61
N LEU A 16 -12.49 -3.69 -6.59
CA LEU A 16 -13.23 -2.44 -6.72
C LEU A 16 -12.33 -1.22 -6.87
N ILE A 17 -11.29 -1.11 -6.07
CA ILE A 17 -10.38 0.05 -6.15
C ILE A 17 -9.52 0.04 -7.41
N ALA A 18 -9.35 -1.11 -8.05
CA ALA A 18 -8.57 -1.24 -9.28
C ALA A 18 -9.41 -1.05 -10.55
N LYS A 19 -10.70 -0.72 -10.41
CA LYS A 19 -11.56 -0.45 -11.56
C LYS A 19 -11.24 0.88 -12.22
N ASP A 20 -11.91 1.16 -13.33
CA ASP A 20 -11.70 2.38 -14.08
C ASP A 20 -11.87 3.63 -13.23
N SER A 21 -10.99 4.58 -13.44
CA SER A 21 -11.02 5.89 -12.83
C SER A 21 -10.98 6.94 -13.93
N PRO A 22 -11.34 8.20 -13.62
CA PRO A 22 -11.22 9.28 -14.61
C PRO A 22 -9.80 9.36 -15.15
N LYS A 23 -9.66 9.62 -16.45
CA LYS A 23 -8.35 9.70 -17.11
C LYS A 23 -7.43 10.76 -16.50
N THR A 24 -8.01 11.74 -15.82
CA THR A 24 -7.26 12.82 -15.17
C THR A 24 -6.70 12.44 -13.81
N LEU A 25 -7.06 11.26 -13.28
CA LEU A 25 -6.62 10.79 -11.98
C LEU A 25 -5.78 9.53 -12.11
N PHE A 26 -4.65 9.50 -11.43
CA PHE A 26 -3.82 8.31 -11.38
C PHE A 26 -4.36 7.35 -10.32
N ASN A 27 -4.60 6.10 -10.71
CA ASN A 27 -5.05 5.05 -9.81
C ASN A 27 -3.87 4.12 -9.49
N PRO A 28 -3.32 4.16 -8.27
CA PRO A 28 -2.15 3.34 -7.92
C PRO A 28 -2.34 1.84 -8.14
N TRP A 29 -3.57 1.36 -8.01
CA TRP A 29 -3.86 -0.07 -8.12
C TRP A 29 -4.20 -0.52 -9.52
N LYS A 30 -4.15 0.40 -10.49
CA LYS A 30 -4.46 0.11 -11.89
C LYS A 30 -3.42 0.66 -12.85
N ASP A 31 -2.92 1.87 -12.59
CA ASP A 31 -2.14 2.63 -13.56
C ASP A 31 -0.63 2.51 -13.35
N VAL A 32 0.11 2.67 -14.44
CA VAL A 32 1.58 2.69 -14.45
C VAL A 32 2.04 3.99 -15.07
N ASN A 33 2.96 4.67 -14.40
CA ASN A 33 3.70 5.78 -15.00
C ASN A 33 5.13 5.28 -15.23
N ALA A 34 5.48 5.02 -16.49
CA ALA A 34 6.75 4.41 -16.86
C ALA A 34 7.99 5.19 -16.38
N GLN A 35 7.83 6.47 -16.09
CA GLN A 35 8.92 7.29 -15.58
C GLN A 35 9.31 6.90 -14.14
N PHE A 36 8.35 6.47 -13.34
CA PHE A 36 8.57 6.21 -11.92
C PHE A 36 8.36 4.77 -11.50
N ASP A 37 7.59 4.00 -12.26
CA ASP A 37 7.04 2.71 -11.85
C ASP A 37 7.65 1.53 -12.58
N MET A 38 7.80 0.43 -11.84
CA MET A 38 8.03 -0.88 -12.46
C MET A 38 6.79 -1.28 -13.26
N LYS A 39 6.97 -2.11 -14.28
CA LYS A 39 5.85 -2.56 -15.14
C LYS A 39 4.76 -3.27 -14.35
N SER A 40 5.15 -4.01 -13.32
CA SER A 40 4.22 -4.77 -12.47
C SER A 40 3.69 -3.96 -11.27
N ALA A 41 3.92 -2.65 -11.24
CA ALA A 41 3.59 -1.82 -10.09
C ALA A 41 2.16 -1.96 -9.57
N PRO A 42 1.11 -1.97 -10.42
CA PRO A 42 -0.26 -2.14 -9.89
C PRO A 42 -0.45 -3.45 -9.14
N SER A 43 0.12 -4.55 -9.65
CA SER A 43 0.04 -5.85 -8.97
C SER A 43 0.78 -5.83 -7.64
N ILE A 44 1.94 -5.19 -7.60
CA ILE A 44 2.72 -5.03 -6.37
C ILE A 44 1.91 -4.25 -5.33
N ARG A 45 1.30 -3.13 -5.74
CA ARG A 45 0.52 -2.28 -4.83
C ARG A 45 -0.72 -2.99 -4.30
N LYS A 46 -1.40 -3.76 -5.15
CA LYS A 46 -2.54 -4.57 -4.69
C LYS A 46 -2.08 -5.65 -3.70
N SER A 47 -0.99 -6.31 -3.98
CA SER A 47 -0.44 -7.32 -3.08
C SER A 47 -0.01 -6.71 -1.74
N ASN A 48 0.64 -5.54 -1.76
CA ASN A 48 1.03 -4.85 -0.53
C ASN A 48 -0.19 -4.49 0.32
N LEU A 49 -1.22 -3.93 -0.30
CA LEU A 49 -2.45 -3.57 0.41
C LEU A 49 -3.14 -4.80 0.98
N ARG A 50 -3.15 -5.90 0.23
CA ARG A 50 -3.71 -7.17 0.70
C ARG A 50 -3.00 -7.65 1.97
N GLN A 51 -1.68 -7.62 1.99
CA GLN A 51 -0.90 -8.00 3.16
C GLN A 51 -1.16 -7.09 4.36
N TYR A 52 -1.26 -5.79 4.10
CA TYR A 52 -1.58 -4.81 5.13
C TYR A 52 -2.96 -5.09 5.75
N LEU A 53 -3.97 -5.30 4.92
CA LEU A 53 -5.32 -5.56 5.41
C LEU A 53 -5.38 -6.88 6.18
N PHE A 54 -4.69 -7.92 5.73
CA PHE A 54 -4.65 -9.19 6.44
C PHE A 54 -3.97 -9.04 7.81
N ALA A 55 -2.91 -8.24 7.89
CA ALA A 55 -2.21 -8.00 9.15
C ALA A 55 -3.07 -7.26 10.17
N HIS A 56 -4.10 -6.53 9.72
CA HIS A 56 -4.92 -5.66 10.56
C HIS A 56 -6.39 -6.10 10.59
N GLU A 57 -6.66 -7.38 10.43
CA GLU A 57 -8.02 -7.93 10.46
C GLU A 57 -8.78 -7.54 11.74
N ASN A 58 -8.07 -7.48 12.86
CA ASN A 58 -8.66 -7.20 14.16
C ASN A 58 -8.56 -5.74 14.60
N ALA A 59 -8.29 -4.83 13.66
CA ALA A 59 -8.18 -3.42 13.97
C ALA A 59 -9.51 -2.86 14.50
N ARG A 60 -9.42 -2.03 15.53
CA ARG A 60 -10.59 -1.42 16.20
C ARG A 60 -10.93 -0.04 15.68
N ALA A 61 -10.03 0.57 14.92
CA ALA A 61 -10.21 1.90 14.38
C ALA A 61 -9.76 1.93 12.93
N ILE A 62 -10.32 2.85 12.16
CA ILE A 62 -9.93 3.06 10.78
C ILE A 62 -9.55 4.54 10.60
N LEU A 63 -8.41 4.76 9.96
CA LEU A 63 -7.95 6.10 9.62
C LEU A 63 -8.09 6.28 8.11
N VAL A 64 -8.88 7.26 7.71
CA VAL A 64 -9.18 7.50 6.29
C VAL A 64 -8.50 8.79 5.82
N GLY A 65 -7.74 8.68 4.75
CA GLY A 65 -7.13 9.83 4.09
C GLY A 65 -7.92 10.24 2.86
N GLU A 66 -7.73 11.49 2.43
CA GLU A 66 -8.44 12.03 1.28
C GLU A 66 -7.88 11.50 -0.04
N ALA A 67 -6.55 11.42 -0.15
CA ALA A 67 -5.89 11.03 -1.39
C ALA A 67 -4.59 10.29 -1.12
N ALA A 68 -4.17 9.48 -2.09
CA ALA A 68 -2.90 8.76 -2.00
C ALA A 68 -1.74 9.75 -2.02
N GLY A 69 -0.94 9.76 -0.97
CA GLY A 69 0.24 10.60 -0.90
C GLY A 69 1.27 10.23 -1.97
N TRP A 70 1.88 11.23 -2.62
CA TRP A 70 2.75 10.98 -3.76
C TRP A 70 3.95 10.10 -3.40
N ALA A 71 4.62 10.37 -2.29
CA ALA A 71 5.79 9.61 -1.88
C ALA A 71 5.45 8.40 -0.98
N GLY A 72 4.18 8.16 -0.73
CA GLY A 72 3.71 7.08 0.14
C GLY A 72 2.78 6.13 -0.58
N CYS A 73 1.49 6.23 -0.30
CA CYS A 73 0.46 5.31 -0.82
C CYS A 73 0.52 5.14 -2.35
N ARG A 74 0.86 6.18 -3.07
CA ARG A 74 0.99 6.13 -4.53
C ARG A 74 1.99 5.04 -4.96
N PHE A 75 3.05 4.80 -4.20
CA PHE A 75 4.03 3.76 -4.52
C PHE A 75 3.83 2.45 -3.78
N THR A 76 3.39 2.49 -2.53
CA THR A 76 3.20 1.26 -1.75
C THR A 76 1.84 0.61 -1.95
N GLY A 77 0.83 1.40 -2.30
CA GLY A 77 -0.55 0.96 -2.32
C GLY A 77 -1.19 0.94 -0.93
N ILE A 78 -0.46 1.31 0.11
CA ILE A 78 -0.92 1.28 1.51
C ILE A 78 -1.07 2.72 2.01
N PRO A 79 -2.24 3.08 2.58
CA PRO A 79 -2.44 4.43 3.12
C PRO A 79 -1.39 4.82 4.15
N PHE A 80 -0.95 6.07 4.11
CA PHE A 80 0.01 6.64 5.07
C PHE A 80 1.33 5.87 5.18
N THR A 81 1.79 5.23 4.10
CA THR A 81 2.95 4.34 4.18
C THR A 81 3.88 4.54 3.00
N GLY A 82 5.14 4.87 3.30
CA GLY A 82 6.19 4.97 2.29
C GLY A 82 6.90 3.64 2.07
N GLU A 83 7.63 3.51 0.98
CA GLU A 83 8.36 2.28 0.66
C GLU A 83 9.38 1.91 1.72
N ASN A 84 9.96 2.89 2.41
CA ASN A 84 10.92 2.65 3.48
C ASN A 84 10.32 1.88 4.66
N LEU A 85 9.01 1.97 4.86
CA LEU A 85 8.34 1.34 5.99
C LEU A 85 7.91 -0.11 5.73
N ILE A 86 8.01 -0.57 4.49
CA ILE A 86 7.64 -1.96 4.15
C ILE A 86 8.83 -2.77 3.63
N THR A 87 9.97 -2.14 3.42
CA THR A 87 11.19 -2.80 2.94
C THR A 87 12.42 -2.26 3.67
N GLY A 88 13.44 -3.08 3.84
CA GLY A 88 14.73 -2.64 4.39
C GLY A 88 14.72 -2.44 5.90
N ASP A 89 15.65 -1.61 6.37
CA ASP A 89 15.95 -1.46 7.79
C ASP A 89 14.89 -0.71 8.61
N GLU A 90 14.14 0.15 7.95
CA GLU A 90 13.09 0.94 8.61
C GLU A 90 11.72 0.24 8.59
N LYS A 91 11.68 -1.00 8.13
CA LYS A 91 10.46 -1.78 8.00
C LYS A 91 9.68 -1.85 9.31
N LEU A 92 8.37 -1.59 9.23
CA LEU A 92 7.48 -1.69 10.38
C LEU A 92 7.32 -3.15 10.82
N GLU A 93 7.08 -3.35 12.10
CA GLU A 93 6.98 -4.69 12.68
C GLU A 93 5.93 -5.55 11.97
N TRP A 94 4.75 -5.00 11.73
CA TRP A 94 3.67 -5.78 11.09
C TRP A 94 4.03 -6.19 9.66
N ALA A 95 4.96 -5.49 9.01
CA ALA A 95 5.40 -5.81 7.65
C ALA A 95 6.50 -6.89 7.65
N SER A 96 7.10 -7.17 8.78
CA SER A 96 8.17 -8.16 8.89
C SER A 96 7.66 -9.55 8.56
N GLY A 97 8.40 -10.29 7.74
CA GLY A 97 8.02 -11.63 7.32
C GLY A 97 6.93 -11.68 6.25
N ARG A 98 6.45 -10.52 5.78
CA ARG A 98 5.44 -10.47 4.72
C ARG A 98 6.10 -10.13 3.38
N PRO A 99 5.60 -10.71 2.27
CA PRO A 99 6.21 -10.52 0.95
C PRO A 99 5.83 -9.18 0.31
N MET A 100 6.24 -8.09 0.93
CA MET A 100 5.99 -6.74 0.41
C MET A 100 7.14 -6.27 -0.44
N LYS A 101 6.84 -5.47 -1.46
CA LYS A 101 7.82 -5.01 -2.44
C LYS A 101 7.65 -3.53 -2.76
N ARG A 102 8.74 -2.94 -3.22
CA ARG A 102 8.71 -1.60 -3.81
C ARG A 102 8.14 -1.69 -5.22
N SER A 103 7.41 -0.68 -5.62
CA SER A 103 6.88 -0.57 -6.98
C SER A 103 7.62 0.47 -7.82
N SER A 104 8.46 1.28 -7.19
CA SER A 104 9.16 2.37 -7.84
C SER A 104 10.44 1.92 -8.53
N LEU A 105 10.86 2.72 -9.51
CA LEU A 105 12.17 2.58 -10.17
C LEU A 105 13.26 3.36 -9.43
N ALA A 106 12.90 4.06 -8.36
CA ALA A 106 13.85 4.90 -7.62
C ALA A 106 14.99 4.08 -7.04
N GLU A 107 16.18 4.66 -7.01
CA GLU A 107 17.36 4.01 -6.44
C GLU A 107 17.18 3.71 -4.95
N LYS A 108 16.53 4.63 -4.23
CA LYS A 108 16.24 4.48 -2.80
C LYS A 108 14.74 4.43 -2.57
N PRO A 109 14.30 3.75 -1.48
CA PRO A 109 12.89 3.72 -1.13
C PRO A 109 12.35 5.13 -0.91
N TYR A 110 11.14 5.39 -1.41
CA TYR A 110 10.48 6.65 -1.12
C TYR A 110 10.08 6.75 0.35
N LYS A 111 10.20 7.94 0.90
CA LYS A 111 9.76 8.27 2.26
C LYS A 111 8.69 9.36 2.19
N GLU A 112 7.69 9.26 3.03
CA GLU A 112 6.67 10.29 3.16
C GLU A 112 6.61 10.78 4.60
N ARG A 113 6.66 12.11 4.78
CA ARG A 113 6.68 12.71 6.11
C ARG A 113 5.44 12.33 6.94
N SER A 114 4.25 12.41 6.35
CA SER A 114 3.02 12.06 7.05
C SER A 114 3.00 10.60 7.47
N ALA A 115 3.56 9.71 6.66
CA ALA A 115 3.66 8.30 7.00
C ALA A 115 4.52 8.09 8.25
N THR A 116 5.66 8.77 8.31
CA THR A 116 6.55 8.69 9.47
C THR A 116 5.85 9.16 10.74
N ILE A 117 5.11 10.26 10.66
CA ILE A 117 4.37 10.83 11.80
C ILE A 117 3.26 9.88 12.24
N VAL A 118 2.42 9.43 11.31
CA VAL A 118 1.27 8.57 11.62
C VAL A 118 1.74 7.27 12.28
N TRP A 119 2.68 6.56 11.66
CA TRP A 119 3.16 5.30 12.22
C TRP A 119 3.96 5.49 13.52
N GLY A 120 4.67 6.61 13.65
CA GLY A 120 5.36 6.95 14.89
C GLY A 120 4.40 7.08 16.08
N GLU A 121 3.23 7.68 15.85
CA GLU A 121 2.21 7.81 16.89
C GLU A 121 1.47 6.51 17.18
N ILE A 122 1.12 5.76 16.14
CA ILE A 122 0.35 4.51 16.29
C ILE A 122 1.22 3.38 16.84
N ALA A 123 2.42 3.22 16.33
CA ALA A 123 3.31 2.13 16.71
C ALA A 123 4.17 2.44 17.93
N GLY A 124 4.27 3.71 18.27
CA GLY A 124 5.01 4.14 19.44
C GLY A 124 4.20 3.93 20.70
#